data_6213153dda2f776f672580f591684042
#
_entry.id   6213153dda2f776f672580f591684042
#
_cell.length_a   1.000
_cell.length_b   1.000
_cell.length_c   1.000
_cell.angle_alpha   90.00
_cell.angle_beta   90.00
_cell.angle_gamma   90.00
#
_symmetry.space_group_name_H-M   'P 1'
#
loop_
_entity.id
_entity.type
_entity.pdbx_description
1 polymer ?
#
loop_
_entity_poly.entity_id
_entity_poly.type
_entity_poly.pdbx_seq_one_letter_code
_entity_poly.pdbx_strand_id
1 'polypeptide(L)'
;MGLRYEFVPGWERLPEGMSHLDAPGIGTDSDDRVYVLGRQSSHVFVYEADGTFVEAWGESGQWVTTHGLTVGPDNHLYLTDTGGHAVEKFTRDGRYIASFSTREIGRAHV
;
A
#
# COMPACT_ATOMS: atom_id res chain seq x y z
N MET A 1 19.67 -16.65 18.27
CA MET A 1 18.99 -15.42 18.61
C MET A 1 17.96 -15.05 17.56
N GLY A 2 16.72 -14.92 17.94
CA GLY A 2 15.64 -14.63 17.01
C GLY A 2 15.28 -13.15 16.97
N LEU A 3 14.52 -12.79 15.94
CA LEU A 3 13.91 -11.47 15.86
C LEU A 3 12.83 -11.35 16.91
N ARG A 4 12.67 -10.15 17.39
CA ARG A 4 11.66 -9.83 18.38
C ARG A 4 10.65 -8.88 17.77
N TYR A 5 9.37 -9.22 17.91
CA TYR A 5 8.28 -8.37 17.44
C TYR A 5 7.43 -7.97 18.62
N GLU A 6 7.16 -6.70 18.72
CA GLU A 6 6.31 -6.18 19.77
C GLU A 6 5.08 -5.55 19.15
N PHE A 7 3.92 -5.81 19.77
CA PHE A 7 2.72 -5.10 19.43
C PHE A 7 2.78 -3.70 20.03
N VAL A 8 2.61 -2.68 19.18
CA VAL A 8 2.62 -1.27 19.60
C VAL A 8 1.22 -0.71 19.42
N PRO A 9 0.38 -0.76 20.46
CA PRO A 9 -0.98 -0.25 20.37
C PRO A 9 -0.97 1.26 20.17
N GLY A 10 -1.85 1.74 19.28
CA GLY A 10 -1.98 3.16 19.01
C GLY A 10 -0.81 3.77 18.27
N TRP A 11 0.01 2.94 17.61
CA TRP A 11 1.16 3.42 16.84
C TRP A 11 0.72 4.41 15.76
N GLU A 12 -0.25 4.03 14.94
CA GLU A 12 -0.75 4.93 13.91
C GLU A 12 -1.63 6.01 14.52
N ARG A 13 -1.39 7.25 14.11
CA ARG A 13 -2.15 8.41 14.59
C ARG A 13 -3.05 8.92 13.50
N LEU A 14 -4.06 8.11 13.20
CA LEU A 14 -5.00 8.39 12.14
C LEU A 14 -5.88 9.59 12.54
N PRO A 15 -6.11 10.55 11.63
CA PRO A 15 -7.01 11.66 11.93
C PRO A 15 -8.40 11.18 12.29
N GLU A 16 -9.10 11.97 13.12
CA GLU A 16 -10.44 11.67 13.54
C GLU A 16 -11.37 11.51 12.32
N GLY A 17 -12.21 10.51 12.36
CA GLY A 17 -13.13 10.23 11.28
C GLY A 17 -12.58 9.39 10.14
N MET A 18 -11.28 9.07 10.17
CA MET A 18 -10.67 8.20 9.18
C MET A 18 -10.48 6.80 9.72
N SER A 19 -10.46 5.81 8.84
CA SER A 19 -10.24 4.42 9.21
C SER A 19 -9.63 3.67 8.04
N HIS A 20 -8.73 2.74 8.33
CA HIS A 20 -8.23 1.79 7.33
C HIS A 20 -9.32 0.82 6.90
N LEU A 21 -10.26 0.53 7.77
CA LEU A 21 -11.28 -0.50 7.66
C LEU A 21 -10.64 -1.89 7.63
N ASP A 22 -10.07 -2.26 6.52
CA ASP A 22 -9.36 -3.50 6.32
C ASP A 22 -8.04 -3.17 5.63
N ALA A 23 -6.93 -3.65 6.16
CA ALA A 23 -5.60 -3.30 5.66
C ALA A 23 -4.88 -4.55 5.14
N PRO A 24 -5.08 -4.92 3.85
CA PRO A 24 -4.48 -6.12 3.29
C PRO A 24 -2.99 -6.00 2.99
N GLY A 25 -2.41 -4.81 3.06
CA GLY A 25 -1.00 -4.63 2.74
C GLY A 25 -0.35 -3.52 3.51
N ILE A 26 0.94 -3.71 3.80
CA ILE A 26 1.77 -2.72 4.49
C ILE A 26 3.19 -2.84 3.94
N GLY A 27 3.87 -1.71 3.81
CA GLY A 27 5.26 -1.68 3.35
C GLY A 27 5.97 -0.44 3.85
N THR A 28 7.30 -0.46 3.76
CA THR A 28 8.13 0.68 4.17
C THR A 28 9.08 1.07 3.05
N ASP A 29 9.39 2.36 2.96
CA ASP A 29 10.37 2.84 1.98
C ASP A 29 11.75 3.02 2.63
N SER A 30 12.72 3.51 1.85
CA SER A 30 14.10 3.68 2.31
C SER A 30 14.24 4.79 3.36
N ASP A 31 13.22 5.62 3.53
CA ASP A 31 13.18 6.68 4.54
C ASP A 31 12.37 6.29 5.77
N ASP A 32 12.05 4.99 5.89
CA ASP A 32 11.29 4.40 6.98
C ASP A 32 9.86 4.92 7.10
N ARG A 33 9.32 5.50 6.04
CA ARG A 33 7.91 5.80 5.98
C ARG A 33 7.12 4.53 5.77
N VAL A 34 5.95 4.47 6.38
CA VAL A 34 5.09 3.29 6.37
C VAL A 34 3.87 3.56 5.51
N TYR A 35 3.58 2.63 4.61
CA TYR A 35 2.45 2.70 3.68
C TYR A 35 1.47 1.59 4.03
N VAL A 36 0.23 1.95 4.30
CA VAL A 36 -0.83 1.01 4.67
C VAL A 36 -1.92 1.08 3.62
N LEU A 37 -2.22 -0.06 3.02
CA LEU A 37 -3.27 -0.16 2.02
C LEU A 37 -4.60 -0.43 2.68
N GLY A 38 -5.58 0.44 2.46
CA GLY A 38 -6.94 0.23 2.92
C GLY A 38 -7.78 -0.36 1.79
N ARG A 39 -8.29 -1.56 2.00
CA ARG A 39 -9.03 -2.26 0.94
C ARG A 39 -10.33 -1.57 0.58
N GLN A 40 -11.15 -1.30 1.58
CA GLN A 40 -12.50 -0.77 1.35
C GLN A 40 -12.52 0.72 1.08
N SER A 41 -11.53 1.43 1.60
CA SER A 41 -11.44 2.88 1.41
C SER A 41 -10.76 3.26 0.10
N SER A 42 -10.09 2.31 -0.57
CA SER A 42 -9.30 2.55 -1.77
C SER A 42 -8.23 3.63 -1.57
N HIS A 43 -7.65 3.67 -0.37
CA HIS A 43 -6.61 4.64 -0.04
C HIS A 43 -5.34 3.96 0.41
N VAL A 44 -4.22 4.63 0.12
CA VAL A 44 -2.94 4.33 0.73
C VAL A 44 -2.70 5.38 1.79
N PHE A 45 -2.53 4.94 3.03
CA PHE A 45 -2.28 5.81 4.18
C PHE A 45 -0.78 5.83 4.45
N VAL A 46 -0.21 7.01 4.58
CA VAL A 46 1.24 7.20 4.73
C VAL A 46 1.53 7.74 6.12
N TYR A 47 2.50 7.11 6.79
CA TYR A 47 2.92 7.50 8.13
C TYR A 47 4.42 7.66 8.20
N GLU A 48 4.88 8.55 9.09
CA GLU A 48 6.27 8.57 9.50
C GLU A 48 6.57 7.34 10.35
N ALA A 49 7.86 7.05 10.56
CA ALA A 49 8.27 5.89 11.34
C ALA A 49 7.72 5.89 12.77
N ASP A 50 7.44 7.06 13.33
CA ASP A 50 6.90 7.19 14.69
C ASP A 50 5.38 7.07 14.76
N GLY A 51 4.71 6.82 13.61
CA GLY A 51 3.26 6.68 13.54
C GLY A 51 2.52 7.97 13.23
N THR A 52 3.22 9.07 13.03
CA THR A 52 2.60 10.35 12.66
C THR A 52 2.01 10.25 11.25
N PHE A 53 0.75 10.59 11.11
CA PHE A 53 0.08 10.58 9.81
C PHE A 53 0.67 11.65 8.89
N VAL A 54 0.99 11.27 7.66
CA VAL A 54 1.51 12.17 6.64
C VAL A 54 0.43 12.56 5.65
N GLU A 55 -0.16 11.58 4.98
CA GLU A 55 -1.18 11.80 3.96
C GLU A 55 -1.89 10.49 3.65
N ALA A 56 -2.99 10.62 2.93
CA ALA A 56 -3.65 9.48 2.31
C ALA A 56 -3.91 9.86 0.86
N TRP A 57 -3.69 8.89 -0.05
CA TRP A 57 -3.98 9.14 -1.47
C TRP A 57 -4.69 7.94 -2.08
N GLY A 58 -5.25 8.16 -3.25
CA GLY A 58 -6.13 7.21 -3.92
C GLY A 58 -7.56 7.69 -3.89
N GLU A 59 -8.36 7.23 -4.84
CA GLU A 59 -9.77 7.62 -4.96
C GLU A 59 -10.66 6.41 -4.72
N SER A 60 -11.83 6.66 -4.18
CA SER A 60 -12.84 5.61 -3.99
C SER A 60 -13.13 4.94 -5.33
N GLY A 61 -13.01 3.61 -5.37
CA GLY A 61 -13.24 2.86 -6.59
C GLY A 61 -12.09 2.84 -7.58
N GLN A 62 -10.96 3.45 -7.25
CA GLN A 62 -9.80 3.48 -8.14
C GLN A 62 -9.27 2.08 -8.45
N TRP A 63 -9.35 1.18 -7.50
CA TRP A 63 -9.04 -0.23 -7.72
C TRP A 63 -10.19 -1.10 -7.22
N VAL A 64 -10.33 -2.29 -7.81
CA VAL A 64 -11.49 -3.13 -7.59
C VAL A 64 -11.40 -3.92 -6.30
N THR A 65 -10.36 -4.75 -6.17
CA THR A 65 -10.14 -5.55 -4.98
C THR A 65 -8.64 -5.61 -4.73
N THR A 66 -8.17 -4.70 -3.88
CA THR A 66 -6.77 -4.67 -3.52
C THR A 66 -6.42 -5.83 -2.61
N HIS A 67 -5.26 -6.44 -2.83
CA HIS A 67 -4.84 -7.61 -2.06
C HIS A 67 -3.48 -7.43 -1.41
N GLY A 68 -2.63 -6.61 -1.97
CA GLY A 68 -1.29 -6.43 -1.41
C GLY A 68 -0.64 -5.14 -1.84
N LEU A 69 0.34 -4.72 -1.07
CA LEU A 69 1.17 -3.56 -1.33
C LEU A 69 2.61 -3.95 -1.11
N THR A 70 3.48 -3.58 -2.05
CA THR A 70 4.93 -3.78 -1.93
C THR A 70 5.62 -2.49 -2.29
N VAL A 71 6.61 -2.11 -1.49
CA VAL A 71 7.50 -0.99 -1.82
C VAL A 71 8.75 -1.59 -2.45
N GLY A 72 9.01 -1.21 -3.69
CA GLY A 72 10.18 -1.72 -4.42
C GLY A 72 11.46 -1.01 -4.04
N PRO A 73 12.62 -1.51 -4.51
CA PRO A 73 13.93 -0.89 -4.22
C PRO A 73 14.06 0.51 -4.82
N ASP A 74 13.22 0.85 -5.78
CA ASP A 74 13.14 2.19 -6.36
C ASP A 74 12.24 3.14 -5.56
N ASN A 75 11.71 2.68 -4.41
CA ASN A 75 10.75 3.40 -3.58
C ASN A 75 9.40 3.66 -4.27
N HIS A 76 9.11 2.95 -5.35
CA HIS A 76 7.78 2.98 -5.93
C HIS A 76 6.89 1.94 -5.26
N LEU A 77 5.59 2.20 -5.25
CA LEU A 77 4.61 1.31 -4.67
C LEU A 77 3.98 0.46 -5.75
N TYR A 78 3.84 -0.83 -5.45
CA TYR A 78 3.21 -1.81 -6.33
C TYR A 78 1.99 -2.35 -5.61
N LEU A 79 0.81 -2.09 -6.16
CA LEU A 79 -0.46 -2.54 -5.59
C LEU A 79 -1.01 -3.68 -6.42
N THR A 80 -1.30 -4.80 -5.77
CA THR A 80 -1.93 -5.94 -6.44
C THR A 80 -3.44 -5.80 -6.36
N ASP A 81 -4.09 -5.68 -7.50
CA ASP A 81 -5.55 -5.61 -7.60
C ASP A 81 -6.06 -6.88 -8.26
N THR A 82 -6.51 -7.83 -7.43
CA THR A 82 -6.97 -9.12 -7.93
C THR A 82 -8.28 -9.01 -8.71
N GLY A 83 -9.16 -8.10 -8.32
CA GLY A 83 -10.41 -7.86 -9.04
C GLY A 83 -10.17 -7.29 -10.43
N GLY A 84 -9.16 -6.42 -10.57
CA GLY A 84 -8.80 -5.84 -11.84
C GLY A 84 -7.78 -6.66 -12.63
N HIS A 85 -7.27 -7.76 -12.06
CA HIS A 85 -6.24 -8.60 -12.67
C HIS A 85 -4.99 -7.82 -13.06
N ALA A 86 -4.56 -6.94 -12.16
CA ALA A 86 -3.46 -6.01 -12.48
C ALA A 86 -2.56 -5.75 -11.27
N VAL A 87 -1.32 -5.37 -11.59
CA VAL A 87 -0.40 -4.76 -10.63
C VAL A 87 -0.25 -3.30 -11.05
N GLU A 88 -0.59 -2.40 -10.14
CA GLU A 88 -0.55 -0.97 -10.38
C GLU A 88 0.69 -0.37 -9.72
N LYS A 89 1.42 0.44 -10.46
CA LYS A 89 2.65 1.07 -9.96
C LYS A 89 2.42 2.57 -9.75
N PHE A 90 2.81 3.06 -8.56
CA PHE A 90 2.67 4.46 -8.17
C PHE A 90 3.96 4.99 -7.58
N THR A 91 4.13 6.31 -7.65
CA THR A 91 5.13 6.98 -6.83
C THR A 91 4.69 6.98 -5.37
N ARG A 92 5.59 7.36 -4.47
CA ARG A 92 5.29 7.38 -3.03
C ARG A 92 4.18 8.38 -2.66
N ASP A 93 4.00 9.41 -3.47
CA ASP A 93 2.99 10.43 -3.25
C ASP A 93 1.71 10.20 -4.05
N GLY A 94 1.58 9.01 -4.66
CA GLY A 94 0.33 8.60 -5.28
C GLY A 94 0.19 8.91 -6.75
N ARG A 95 1.28 9.29 -7.43
CA ARG A 95 1.23 9.52 -8.88
C ARG A 95 1.29 8.18 -9.61
N TYR A 96 0.33 7.93 -10.46
CA TYR A 96 0.28 6.72 -11.28
C TYR A 96 1.43 6.66 -12.27
N ILE A 97 2.07 5.50 -12.37
CA ILE A 97 3.18 5.28 -13.30
C ILE A 97 2.79 4.29 -14.39
N ALA A 98 2.34 3.10 -14.02
CA ALA A 98 2.06 2.04 -14.97
C ALA A 98 1.15 0.97 -14.38
N SER A 99 0.53 0.20 -15.26
CA SER A 99 -0.28 -0.95 -14.89
C SER A 99 0.20 -2.16 -15.69
N PHE A 100 0.29 -3.29 -15.03
CA PHE A 100 0.68 -4.56 -15.64
C PHE A 100 -0.45 -5.56 -15.45
N SER A 101 -0.97 -6.09 -16.56
CA SER A 101 -1.99 -7.13 -16.49
C SER A 101 -1.39 -8.43 -15.96
N THR A 102 -2.07 -9.08 -15.03
CA THR A 102 -1.60 -10.37 -14.53
C THR A 102 -1.60 -11.44 -15.62
N ARG A 103 -2.47 -11.29 -16.62
CA ARG A 103 -2.47 -12.18 -17.78
C ARG A 103 -1.20 -12.03 -18.60
N GLU A 104 -0.75 -10.80 -18.81
CA GLU A 104 0.49 -10.51 -19.53
C GLU A 104 1.70 -11.05 -18.77
N ILE A 105 1.71 -10.87 -17.45
CA ILE A 105 2.76 -11.40 -16.60
C ILE A 105 2.80 -12.93 -16.70
N GLY A 106 1.64 -13.59 -16.65
CA GLY A 106 1.55 -15.03 -16.80
C GLY A 106 2.07 -15.52 -18.14
N ARG A 107 1.78 -14.79 -19.21
CA ARG A 107 2.27 -15.15 -20.56
C ARG A 107 3.78 -15.01 -20.68
N ALA A 108 4.38 -14.08 -19.95
CA ALA A 108 5.81 -13.87 -20.00
C ALA A 108 6.61 -15.06 -19.48
N HIS A 109 5.98 -15.98 -18.79
CA HIS A 109 6.63 -17.16 -18.24
C HIS A 109 6.51 -18.40 -19.12
N VAL A 110 5.86 -18.28 -20.24
CA VAL A 110 5.66 -19.39 -21.15
C VAL A 110 6.87 -19.63 -22.05
#